data_a4d65e9206709af2922e3f41d94f60ff
#
_entry.id   a4d65e9206709af2922e3f41d94f60ff
#
_cell.length_a   1.000
_cell.length_b   1.000
_cell.length_c   1.000
_cell.angle_alpha   90.00
_cell.angle_beta   90.00
_cell.angle_gamma   90.00
#
_symmetry.space_group_name_H-M   'P 1'
#
loop_
_entity.id
_entity.type
_entity.pdbx_description
1 polymer ?
#
loop_
_entity_poly.entity_id
_entity_poly.type
_entity_poly.pdbx_seq_one_letter_code
_entity_poly.pdbx_strand_id
1 'polypeptide(L)'
;MKKLYENIEDIHIKGGVSQLTEMVTAMGVSLQNMAENTEQLTMQLIRYSASNKGSQYERVVNTTMRLRDELFEASTDLNEMQNQIVAYQNKIYRYEEMSDSAAKPYPYLVNRNQNVNVETAVVQFNRTEMMNLVDILNNYAEKVFHQLRTISQKKNSIAMVWCDSQYDDFAEFIDTVSKSVLEALKEYKDYVVYLNEKIKELS
;
A
#
# COMPACT_ATOMS: atom_id res chain seq x y z
N MET A 1 14.31 10.41 2.45
CA MET A 1 14.65 9.00 2.77
C MET A 1 16.13 8.79 2.52
N LYS A 2 16.86 8.21 3.50
CA LYS A 2 18.27 7.83 3.36
C LYS A 2 18.34 6.62 2.42
N LYS A 3 19.28 6.62 1.47
CA LYS A 3 19.41 5.52 0.52
C LYS A 3 20.32 4.43 1.10
N LEU A 4 19.86 3.19 1.15
CA LEU A 4 20.55 2.04 1.72
C LEU A 4 21.96 1.78 1.11
N TYR A 5 22.22 2.23 -0.10
CA TYR A 5 23.45 1.93 -0.83
C TYR A 5 24.43 3.11 -0.94
N GLU A 6 24.12 4.27 -0.35
CA GLU A 6 25.00 5.45 -0.47
C GLU A 6 26.18 5.44 0.49
N ASN A 7 25.97 4.95 1.72
CA ASN A 7 26.98 4.93 2.77
C ASN A 7 27.11 3.52 3.36
N ILE A 8 27.58 2.56 2.57
CA ILE A 8 27.82 1.21 3.05
C ILE A 8 29.17 1.20 3.78
N GLU A 9 29.15 1.12 5.10
CA GLU A 9 30.35 1.03 5.94
C GLU A 9 30.73 -0.43 6.21
N ASP A 10 29.73 -1.32 6.29
CA ASP A 10 29.87 -2.74 6.49
C ASP A 10 28.82 -3.52 5.70
N ILE A 11 29.10 -4.78 5.41
CA ILE A 11 28.16 -5.74 4.83
C ILE A 11 28.19 -6.99 5.70
N HIS A 12 27.07 -7.30 6.35
CA HIS A 12 26.98 -8.49 7.18
C HIS A 12 25.63 -9.20 7.00
N ILE A 13 25.59 -10.11 6.03
CA ILE A 13 24.40 -10.91 5.73
C ILE A 13 24.74 -12.40 5.89
N LYS A 14 24.12 -13.04 6.89
CA LYS A 14 24.26 -14.48 7.14
C LYS A 14 23.47 -15.27 6.10
N GLY A 15 24.09 -16.28 5.50
CA GLY A 15 23.44 -17.13 4.49
C GLY A 15 23.31 -16.50 3.10
N GLY A 16 23.96 -15.34 2.88
CA GLY A 16 24.03 -14.67 1.59
C GLY A 16 22.81 -13.82 1.24
N VAL A 17 22.86 -13.18 0.08
CA VAL A 17 21.88 -12.18 -0.36
C VAL A 17 20.50 -12.75 -0.77
N SER A 18 20.33 -14.07 -0.79
CA SER A 18 19.04 -14.71 -1.11
C SER A 18 17.90 -14.26 -0.19
N GLN A 19 18.20 -13.97 1.07
CA GLN A 19 17.23 -13.47 2.04
C GLN A 19 16.68 -12.09 1.66
N LEU A 20 17.51 -11.24 1.06
CA LEU A 20 17.08 -9.95 0.51
C LEU A 20 16.16 -10.16 -0.69
N THR A 21 16.43 -11.15 -1.55
CA THR A 21 15.54 -11.52 -2.68
C THR A 21 14.17 -11.96 -2.19
N GLU A 22 14.11 -12.74 -1.12
CA GLU A 22 12.83 -13.12 -0.51
C GLU A 22 12.07 -11.91 0.05
N MET A 23 12.77 -10.94 0.64
CA MET A 23 12.14 -9.70 1.10
C MET A 23 11.60 -8.87 -0.07
N VAL A 24 12.37 -8.68 -1.13
CA VAL A 24 11.96 -8.01 -2.36
C VAL A 24 10.70 -8.66 -2.95
N THR A 25 10.69 -9.99 -3.01
CA THR A 25 9.53 -10.75 -3.51
C THR A 25 8.30 -10.56 -2.62
N ALA A 26 8.45 -10.65 -1.30
CA ALA A 26 7.35 -10.46 -0.36
C ALA A 26 6.75 -9.04 -0.45
N MET A 27 7.61 -8.02 -0.54
CA MET A 27 7.17 -6.65 -0.76
C MET A 27 6.44 -6.49 -2.09
N GLY A 28 7.00 -7.02 -3.17
CA GLY A 28 6.42 -6.92 -4.51
C GLY A 28 5.04 -7.57 -4.61
N VAL A 29 4.86 -8.77 -4.06
CA VAL A 29 3.54 -9.44 -4.00
C VAL A 29 2.55 -8.62 -3.18
N SER A 30 2.96 -8.10 -2.04
CA SER A 30 2.10 -7.26 -1.20
C SER A 30 1.69 -5.98 -1.92
N LEU A 31 2.61 -5.32 -2.61
CA LEU A 31 2.36 -4.10 -3.39
C LEU A 31 1.39 -4.36 -4.56
N GLN A 32 1.56 -5.48 -5.27
CA GLN A 32 0.63 -5.86 -6.34
C GLN A 32 -0.78 -6.08 -5.79
N ASN A 33 -0.92 -6.79 -4.68
CA ASN A 33 -2.22 -6.99 -4.04
C ASN A 33 -2.84 -5.65 -3.58
N MET A 34 -2.05 -4.72 -3.07
CA MET A 34 -2.53 -3.37 -2.72
C MET A 34 -3.02 -2.61 -3.95
N ALA A 35 -2.29 -2.66 -5.07
CA ALA A 35 -2.68 -2.01 -6.32
C ALA A 35 -4.01 -2.58 -6.87
N GLU A 36 -4.16 -3.90 -6.92
CA GLU A 36 -5.39 -4.57 -7.38
C GLU A 36 -6.60 -4.19 -6.50
N ASN A 37 -6.42 -4.12 -5.19
CA ASN A 37 -7.49 -3.69 -4.28
C ASN A 37 -7.86 -2.22 -4.46
N THR A 38 -6.87 -1.36 -4.74
CA THR A 38 -7.09 0.07 -5.06
C THR A 38 -7.91 0.23 -6.34
N GLU A 39 -7.64 -0.60 -7.35
CA GLU A 39 -8.43 -0.62 -8.59
C GLU A 39 -9.88 -1.06 -8.32
N GLN A 40 -10.10 -2.12 -7.53
CA GLN A 40 -11.43 -2.57 -7.14
C GLN A 40 -12.22 -1.47 -6.43
N LEU A 41 -11.60 -0.73 -5.50
CA LEU A 41 -12.21 0.41 -4.84
C LEU A 41 -12.58 1.52 -5.83
N THR A 42 -11.70 1.84 -6.77
CA THR A 42 -11.95 2.84 -7.82
C THR A 42 -13.12 2.43 -8.71
N MET A 43 -13.20 1.18 -9.12
CA MET A 43 -14.32 0.65 -9.90
C MET A 43 -15.66 0.74 -9.14
N GLN A 44 -15.64 0.48 -7.83
CA GLN A 44 -16.85 0.63 -7.01
C GLN A 44 -17.26 2.10 -6.85
N LEU A 45 -16.31 3.02 -6.73
CA LEU A 45 -16.60 4.46 -6.73
C LEU A 45 -17.27 4.93 -8.03
N ILE A 46 -16.83 4.41 -9.17
CA ILE A 46 -17.45 4.71 -10.48
C ILE A 46 -18.92 4.23 -10.49
N ARG A 47 -19.19 3.00 -10.04
CA ARG A 47 -20.56 2.47 -9.95
C ARG A 47 -21.42 3.28 -8.99
N TYR A 48 -20.87 3.62 -7.83
CA TYR A 48 -21.53 4.44 -6.83
C TYR A 48 -21.94 5.82 -7.40
N SER A 49 -21.00 6.52 -8.06
CA SER A 49 -21.24 7.85 -8.64
C SER A 49 -22.26 7.85 -9.78
N ALA A 50 -22.35 6.75 -10.53
CA ALA A 50 -23.36 6.60 -11.57
C ALA A 50 -24.80 6.48 -11.02
N SER A 51 -24.95 5.94 -9.80
CA SER A 51 -26.23 5.60 -9.18
C SER A 51 -26.64 6.53 -8.04
N ASN A 52 -25.71 7.34 -7.52
CA ASN A 52 -25.93 8.28 -6.43
C ASN A 52 -25.50 9.68 -6.87
N LYS A 53 -26.42 10.64 -6.83
CA LYS A 53 -26.23 11.99 -7.34
C LYS A 53 -26.63 13.03 -6.29
N GLY A 54 -25.92 14.14 -6.27
CA GLY A 54 -26.14 15.23 -5.32
C GLY A 54 -24.91 15.53 -4.46
N SER A 55 -24.85 16.71 -3.89
CA SER A 55 -23.67 17.22 -3.17
C SER A 55 -23.25 16.37 -1.96
N GLN A 56 -24.21 15.70 -1.30
CA GLN A 56 -23.86 14.80 -0.19
C GLN A 56 -23.13 13.52 -0.68
N TYR A 57 -23.46 13.01 -1.86
CA TYR A 57 -22.81 11.83 -2.44
C TYR A 57 -21.47 12.18 -3.07
N GLU A 58 -21.33 13.40 -3.60
CA GLU A 58 -20.03 13.95 -4.00
C GLU A 58 -19.05 13.98 -2.84
N ARG A 59 -19.48 14.37 -1.63
CA ARG A 59 -18.64 14.32 -0.42
C ARG A 59 -18.18 12.89 -0.10
N VAL A 60 -19.06 11.91 -0.27
CA VAL A 60 -18.71 10.49 -0.07
C VAL A 60 -17.61 10.06 -1.03
N VAL A 61 -17.76 10.38 -2.32
CA VAL A 61 -16.77 10.06 -3.35
C VAL A 61 -15.43 10.76 -3.07
N ASN A 62 -15.46 12.06 -2.78
CA ASN A 62 -14.24 12.84 -2.50
C ASN A 62 -13.50 12.34 -1.27
N THR A 63 -14.21 12.00 -0.18
CA THR A 63 -13.59 11.44 1.02
C THR A 63 -12.97 10.08 0.74
N THR A 64 -13.68 9.21 0.01
CA THR A 64 -13.17 7.88 -0.35
C THR A 64 -11.95 7.98 -1.27
N MET A 65 -11.95 8.89 -2.25
CA MET A 65 -10.78 9.13 -3.11
C MET A 65 -9.57 9.60 -2.30
N ARG A 66 -9.75 10.54 -1.38
CA ARG A 66 -8.65 11.01 -0.50
C ARG A 66 -8.05 9.87 0.30
N LEU A 67 -8.88 9.07 0.97
CA LEU A 67 -8.43 7.92 1.75
C LEU A 67 -7.71 6.86 0.88
N ARG A 68 -8.20 6.61 -0.33
CA ARG A 68 -7.56 5.75 -1.32
C ARG A 68 -6.16 6.26 -1.68
N ASP A 69 -6.06 7.56 -1.94
CA ASP A 69 -4.82 8.19 -2.42
C ASP A 69 -3.76 8.23 -1.32
N GLU A 70 -4.13 8.45 -0.05
CA GLU A 70 -3.23 8.35 1.10
C GLU A 70 -2.58 6.96 1.23
N LEU A 71 -3.37 5.89 1.04
CA LEU A 71 -2.83 4.53 1.07
C LEU A 71 -2.01 4.19 -0.17
N PHE A 72 -2.31 4.82 -1.30
CA PHE A 72 -1.52 4.68 -2.52
C PHE A 72 -0.13 5.33 -2.38
N GLU A 73 -0.02 6.48 -1.73
CA GLU A 73 1.28 7.11 -1.43
C GLU A 73 2.17 6.17 -0.61
N ALA A 74 1.63 5.54 0.43
CA ALA A 74 2.36 4.55 1.22
C ALA A 74 2.86 3.36 0.39
N SER A 75 2.08 2.89 -0.59
CA SER A 75 2.52 1.83 -1.50
C SER A 75 3.65 2.28 -2.43
N THR A 76 3.66 3.54 -2.82
CA THR A 76 4.75 4.14 -3.61
C THR A 76 6.05 4.19 -2.80
N ASP A 77 5.98 4.58 -1.53
CA ASP A 77 7.13 4.58 -0.62
C ASP A 77 7.71 3.17 -0.42
N LEU A 78 6.83 2.18 -0.22
CA LEU A 78 7.26 0.77 -0.11
C LEU A 78 7.89 0.24 -1.39
N ASN A 79 7.41 0.64 -2.56
CA ASN A 79 8.02 0.29 -3.84
C ASN A 79 9.41 0.94 -4.02
N GLU A 80 9.58 2.18 -3.60
CA GLU A 80 10.88 2.84 -3.60
C GLU A 80 11.88 2.09 -2.68
N MET A 81 11.43 1.66 -1.50
CA MET A 81 12.26 0.85 -0.60
C MET A 81 12.63 -0.51 -1.23
N GLN A 82 11.70 -1.16 -1.93
CA GLN A 82 12.00 -2.38 -2.68
C GLN A 82 13.14 -2.14 -3.69
N ASN A 83 13.07 -1.05 -4.44
CA ASN A 83 14.12 -0.66 -5.40
C ASN A 83 15.47 -0.42 -4.71
N GLN A 84 15.45 0.15 -3.51
CA GLN A 84 16.69 0.37 -2.73
C GLN A 84 17.31 -0.95 -2.25
N ILE A 85 16.51 -1.92 -1.80
CA ILE A 85 17.04 -3.25 -1.45
C ILE A 85 17.68 -3.91 -2.66
N VAL A 86 17.05 -3.81 -3.83
CA VAL A 86 17.61 -4.33 -5.09
C VAL A 86 18.93 -3.64 -5.46
N ALA A 87 19.00 -2.32 -5.31
CA ALA A 87 20.22 -1.57 -5.56
C ALA A 87 21.36 -1.98 -4.59
N TYR A 88 21.04 -2.21 -3.32
CA TYR A 88 21.95 -2.71 -2.31
C TYR A 88 22.45 -4.12 -2.65
N GLN A 89 21.56 -5.05 -3.01
CA GLN A 89 21.93 -6.39 -3.47
C GLN A 89 22.89 -6.34 -4.68
N ASN A 90 22.56 -5.51 -5.68
CA ASN A 90 23.39 -5.39 -6.87
C ASN A 90 24.78 -4.81 -6.57
N LYS A 91 24.89 -3.97 -5.53
CA LYS A 91 26.18 -3.47 -5.06
C LYS A 91 27.01 -4.58 -4.43
N ILE A 92 26.39 -5.45 -3.62
CA ILE A 92 27.04 -6.63 -3.03
C ILE A 92 27.52 -7.59 -4.13
N TYR A 93 26.68 -7.91 -5.11
CA TYR A 93 27.04 -8.80 -6.22
C TYR A 93 28.24 -8.28 -7.04
N ARG A 94 28.31 -6.97 -7.27
CA ARG A 94 29.47 -6.35 -7.93
C ARG A 94 30.73 -6.45 -7.08
N TYR A 95 30.61 -6.28 -5.78
CA TYR A 95 31.73 -6.38 -4.85
C TYR A 95 32.27 -7.81 -4.79
N GLU A 96 31.41 -8.82 -4.86
CA GLU A 96 31.74 -10.24 -4.87
C GLU A 96 32.04 -10.79 -6.29
N GLU A 97 32.11 -9.94 -7.31
CA GLU A 97 32.31 -10.32 -8.72
C GLU A 97 31.26 -11.29 -9.29
N MET A 98 30.05 -11.32 -8.70
CA MET A 98 28.93 -12.17 -9.11
C MET A 98 28.11 -11.50 -10.22
N SER A 99 28.68 -11.37 -11.43
CA SER A 99 28.08 -10.63 -12.54
C SER A 99 26.75 -11.21 -13.08
N ASP A 100 26.54 -12.51 -12.94
CA ASP A 100 25.37 -13.22 -13.48
C ASP A 100 24.15 -13.23 -12.53
N SER A 101 24.31 -12.67 -11.33
CA SER A 101 23.32 -12.73 -10.24
C SER A 101 22.59 -11.41 -9.99
N ALA A 102 22.45 -10.56 -11.02
CA ALA A 102 21.82 -9.26 -10.87
C ALA A 102 20.37 -9.38 -10.35
N ALA A 103 20.12 -8.79 -9.18
CA ALA A 103 18.78 -8.71 -8.63
C ALA A 103 17.91 -7.75 -9.45
N LYS A 104 16.62 -8.06 -9.52
CA LYS A 104 15.62 -7.23 -10.21
C LYS A 104 14.48 -6.93 -9.25
N PRO A 105 13.91 -5.72 -9.31
CA PRO A 105 12.71 -5.43 -8.54
C PRO A 105 11.55 -6.33 -9.03
N TYR A 106 10.66 -6.66 -8.10
CA TYR A 106 9.41 -7.30 -8.47
C TYR A 106 8.56 -6.29 -9.26
N PRO A 107 7.92 -6.69 -10.36
CA PRO A 107 7.10 -5.77 -11.14
C PRO A 107 6.00 -5.14 -10.28
N TYR A 108 5.95 -3.82 -10.27
CA TYR A 108 4.90 -3.05 -9.62
C TYR A 108 4.15 -2.25 -10.67
N LEU A 109 2.88 -2.59 -10.87
CA LEU A 109 2.01 -1.87 -11.78
C LEU A 109 1.37 -0.70 -11.02
N VAL A 110 1.79 0.51 -11.34
CA VAL A 110 1.16 1.73 -10.83
C VAL A 110 -0.14 1.95 -11.60
N ASN A 111 -1.27 1.58 -11.03
CA ASN A 111 -2.56 2.02 -11.52
C ASN A 111 -2.70 3.50 -11.21
N ARG A 112 -2.91 4.32 -12.26
CA ARG A 112 -3.25 5.72 -12.04
C ARG A 112 -4.63 5.79 -11.42
N ASN A 113 -4.71 6.33 -10.21
CA ASN A 113 -5.97 6.59 -9.55
C ASN A 113 -6.82 7.51 -10.43
N GLN A 114 -7.98 7.02 -10.85
CA GLN A 114 -8.92 7.82 -11.63
C GLN A 114 -9.74 8.72 -10.71
N ASN A 115 -9.89 9.98 -11.10
CA ASN A 115 -10.85 10.87 -10.47
C ASN A 115 -12.26 10.45 -10.85
N VAL A 116 -13.12 10.38 -9.86
CA VAL A 116 -14.54 10.05 -10.01
C VAL A 116 -15.36 11.28 -9.66
N ASN A 117 -16.24 11.69 -10.58
CA ASN A 117 -17.10 12.85 -10.39
C ASN A 117 -18.54 12.42 -10.14
N VAL A 118 -19.28 13.21 -9.37
CA VAL A 118 -20.69 13.03 -9.09
C VAL A 118 -21.48 14.19 -9.69
N GLU A 119 -22.57 13.89 -10.36
CA GLU A 119 -23.52 14.90 -10.81
C GLU A 119 -24.26 15.49 -9.59
N THR A 120 -24.17 16.79 -9.39
CA THR A 120 -24.74 17.48 -8.21
C THR A 120 -26.04 18.21 -8.47
N ALA A 121 -26.42 18.44 -9.76
CA ALA A 121 -27.64 19.11 -10.14
C ALA A 121 -28.93 18.29 -9.94
N VAL A 122 -28.77 16.98 -9.72
CA VAL A 122 -29.88 16.03 -9.49
C VAL A 122 -29.65 15.37 -8.12
N VAL A 123 -30.73 15.01 -7.43
CA VAL A 123 -30.66 14.20 -6.20
C VAL A 123 -31.16 12.80 -6.54
N GLN A 124 -30.31 11.83 -6.42
CA GLN A 124 -30.60 10.40 -6.62
C GLN A 124 -29.86 9.56 -5.59
N PHE A 125 -30.57 8.61 -4.99
CA PHE A 125 -30.02 7.69 -4.01
C PHE A 125 -30.22 6.24 -4.42
N ASN A 126 -29.16 5.44 -4.35
CA ASN A 126 -29.21 3.99 -4.49
C ASN A 126 -28.59 3.33 -3.26
N ARG A 127 -29.47 2.79 -2.40
CA ARG A 127 -29.07 2.14 -1.15
C ARG A 127 -28.13 0.95 -1.38
N THR A 128 -28.42 0.15 -2.39
CA THR A 128 -27.60 -1.06 -2.68
C THR A 128 -26.17 -0.66 -3.03
N GLU A 129 -25.98 0.35 -3.87
CA GLU A 129 -24.64 0.83 -4.22
C GLU A 129 -23.92 1.48 -3.04
N MET A 130 -24.63 2.11 -2.11
CA MET A 130 -24.07 2.61 -0.87
C MET A 130 -23.57 1.47 0.02
N MET A 131 -24.34 0.39 0.16
CA MET A 131 -23.94 -0.80 0.92
C MET A 131 -22.75 -1.49 0.27
N ASN A 132 -22.76 -1.64 -1.06
CA ASN A 132 -21.62 -2.20 -1.81
C ASN A 132 -20.34 -1.38 -1.59
N LEU A 133 -20.42 -0.05 -1.55
CA LEU A 133 -19.27 0.80 -1.26
C LEU A 133 -18.74 0.57 0.15
N VAL A 134 -19.61 0.46 1.15
CA VAL A 134 -19.21 0.16 2.54
C VAL A 134 -18.51 -1.18 2.64
N ASP A 135 -19.04 -2.22 2.00
CA ASP A 135 -18.44 -3.56 2.00
C ASP A 135 -17.06 -3.57 1.33
N ILE A 136 -16.91 -2.87 0.21
CA ILE A 136 -15.62 -2.74 -0.47
C ILE A 136 -14.62 -1.96 0.38
N LEU A 137 -15.03 -0.87 1.06
CA LEU A 137 -14.17 -0.12 1.98
C LEU A 137 -13.67 -0.98 3.14
N ASN A 138 -14.54 -1.77 3.78
CA ASN A 138 -14.15 -2.70 4.82
C ASN A 138 -13.12 -3.71 4.31
N ASN A 139 -13.43 -4.37 3.21
CA ASN A 139 -12.55 -5.37 2.60
C ASN A 139 -11.19 -4.77 2.20
N TYR A 140 -11.20 -3.54 1.68
CA TYR A 140 -9.97 -2.83 1.30
C TYR A 140 -9.07 -2.59 2.52
N ALA A 141 -9.63 -2.04 3.60
CA ALA A 141 -8.89 -1.78 4.83
C ALA A 141 -8.29 -3.06 5.44
N GLU A 142 -9.06 -4.16 5.48
CA GLU A 142 -8.59 -5.46 5.98
C GLU A 142 -7.44 -6.02 5.13
N LYS A 143 -7.57 -5.96 3.81
CA LYS A 143 -6.55 -6.46 2.89
C LYS A 143 -5.26 -5.65 2.98
N VAL A 144 -5.33 -4.31 3.02
CA VAL A 144 -4.15 -3.45 3.21
C VAL A 144 -3.47 -3.76 4.53
N PHE A 145 -4.22 -3.88 5.63
CA PHE A 145 -3.67 -4.27 6.92
C PHE A 145 -2.94 -5.61 6.87
N HIS A 146 -3.53 -6.59 6.17
CA HIS A 146 -2.91 -7.91 6.00
C HIS A 146 -1.58 -7.84 5.21
N GLN A 147 -1.53 -7.06 4.13
CA GLN A 147 -0.30 -6.88 3.36
C GLN A 147 0.82 -6.23 4.18
N LEU A 148 0.51 -5.18 4.94
CA LEU A 148 1.47 -4.56 5.85
C LEU A 148 1.99 -5.52 6.92
N ARG A 149 1.10 -6.32 7.51
CA ARG A 149 1.48 -7.35 8.47
C ARG A 149 2.46 -8.36 7.86
N THR A 150 2.21 -8.77 6.62
CA THR A 150 3.11 -9.67 5.88
C THR A 150 4.50 -9.06 5.69
N ILE A 151 4.57 -7.80 5.27
CA ILE A 151 5.83 -7.06 5.11
C ILE A 151 6.56 -6.95 6.47
N SER A 152 5.86 -6.57 7.54
CA SER A 152 6.43 -6.44 8.88
C SER A 152 6.94 -7.77 9.45
N GLN A 153 6.22 -8.85 9.22
CA GLN A 153 6.65 -10.20 9.63
C GLN A 153 7.92 -10.60 8.88
N LYS A 154 7.99 -10.35 7.57
CA LYS A 154 9.18 -10.65 6.77
C LYS A 154 10.36 -9.78 7.19
N LYS A 155 10.17 -8.47 7.44
CA LYS A 155 11.16 -7.58 8.03
C LYS A 155 11.77 -8.19 9.30
N ASN A 156 10.93 -8.62 10.22
CA ASN A 156 11.39 -9.21 11.49
C ASN A 156 12.14 -10.53 11.28
N SER A 157 11.75 -11.34 10.29
CA SER A 157 12.42 -12.60 9.99
C SER A 157 13.83 -12.41 9.43
N ILE A 158 14.07 -11.35 8.65
CA ILE A 158 15.39 -11.09 8.09
C ILE A 158 16.33 -10.36 9.06
N ALA A 159 15.86 -9.87 10.19
CA ALA A 159 16.69 -9.24 11.25
C ALA A 159 17.79 -10.14 11.76
N MET A 160 17.57 -11.47 11.77
CA MET A 160 18.56 -12.44 12.24
C MET A 160 19.66 -12.73 11.21
N VAL A 161 19.45 -12.37 9.96
CA VAL A 161 20.36 -12.66 8.84
C VAL A 161 20.98 -11.41 8.25
N TRP A 162 20.28 -10.30 8.21
CA TRP A 162 20.79 -9.00 7.77
C TRP A 162 21.22 -8.20 9.00
N CYS A 163 22.53 -8.16 9.25
CA CYS A 163 23.10 -7.72 10.54
C CYS A 163 23.98 -6.47 10.42
N ASP A 164 23.88 -5.72 9.34
CA ASP A 164 24.61 -4.47 9.14
C ASP A 164 23.72 -3.24 9.38
N SER A 165 24.34 -2.06 9.37
CA SER A 165 23.64 -0.78 9.62
C SER A 165 22.54 -0.46 8.61
N GLN A 166 22.55 -1.07 7.43
CA GLN A 166 21.54 -0.86 6.41
C GLN A 166 20.20 -1.51 6.79
N TYR A 167 20.24 -2.58 7.61
CA TYR A 167 19.03 -3.17 8.16
C TYR A 167 18.28 -2.21 9.08
N ASP A 168 18.99 -1.48 9.92
CA ASP A 168 18.38 -0.53 10.86
C ASP A 168 17.65 0.59 10.10
N ASP A 169 18.27 1.18 9.08
CA ASP A 169 17.67 2.18 8.20
C ASP A 169 16.42 1.63 7.47
N PHE A 170 16.49 0.39 6.99
CA PHE A 170 15.37 -0.30 6.36
C PHE A 170 14.23 -0.56 7.35
N ALA A 171 14.54 -1.07 8.54
CA ALA A 171 13.54 -1.41 9.55
C ALA A 171 12.80 -0.16 10.05
N GLU A 172 13.51 0.93 10.32
CA GLU A 172 12.94 2.22 10.72
C GLU A 172 11.98 2.75 9.65
N PHE A 173 12.37 2.64 8.36
CA PHE A 173 11.51 3.07 7.26
C PHE A 173 10.21 2.26 7.20
N ILE A 174 10.29 0.92 7.25
CA ILE A 174 9.10 0.05 7.22
C ILE A 174 8.19 0.33 8.42
N ASP A 175 8.74 0.57 9.61
CA ASP A 175 7.97 0.90 10.80
C ASP A 175 7.28 2.26 10.67
N THR A 176 7.94 3.25 10.09
CA THR A 176 7.38 4.59 9.83
C THR A 176 6.21 4.51 8.85
N VAL A 177 6.39 3.85 7.70
CA VAL A 177 5.32 3.67 6.70
C VAL A 177 4.16 2.87 7.29
N SER A 178 4.46 1.80 8.04
CA SER A 178 3.43 0.99 8.69
C SER A 178 2.59 1.80 9.68
N LYS A 179 3.22 2.68 10.45
CA LYS A 179 2.52 3.57 11.39
C LYS A 179 1.58 4.52 10.65
N SER A 180 2.06 5.20 9.60
CA SER A 180 1.23 6.12 8.80
C SER A 180 0.03 5.41 8.19
N VAL A 181 0.22 4.21 7.64
CA VAL A 181 -0.89 3.42 7.08
C VAL A 181 -1.88 2.97 8.16
N LEU A 182 -1.42 2.58 9.34
CA LEU A 182 -2.31 2.20 10.44
C LEU A 182 -3.16 3.39 10.93
N GLU A 183 -2.62 4.60 10.93
CA GLU A 183 -3.36 5.83 11.21
C GLU A 183 -4.44 6.08 10.15
N ALA A 184 -4.10 5.97 8.86
CA ALA A 184 -5.06 6.08 7.76
C ALA A 184 -6.16 5.01 7.83
N LEU A 185 -5.81 3.76 8.14
CA LEU A 185 -6.78 2.66 8.30
C LEU A 185 -7.75 2.88 9.47
N LYS A 186 -7.34 3.60 10.52
CA LYS A 186 -8.25 4.00 11.58
C LYS A 186 -9.31 4.97 11.05
N GLU A 187 -8.90 5.98 10.28
CA GLU A 187 -9.84 6.92 9.64
C GLU A 187 -10.82 6.18 8.71
N TYR A 188 -10.35 5.16 7.96
CA TYR A 188 -11.23 4.28 7.19
C TYR A 188 -12.32 3.63 8.02
N LYS A 189 -11.98 3.06 9.16
CA LYS A 189 -12.95 2.40 10.04
C LYS A 189 -13.99 3.39 10.57
N ASP A 190 -13.56 4.55 11.01
CA ASP A 190 -14.45 5.60 11.50
C ASP A 190 -15.40 6.07 10.38
N TYR A 191 -14.88 6.18 9.16
CA TYR A 191 -15.68 6.55 7.99
C TYR A 191 -16.70 5.49 7.60
N VAL A 192 -16.36 4.23 7.66
CA VAL A 192 -17.29 3.11 7.43
C VAL A 192 -18.43 3.10 8.46
N VAL A 193 -18.13 3.39 9.74
CA VAL A 193 -19.16 3.55 10.78
C VAL A 193 -20.12 4.69 10.41
N TYR A 194 -19.58 5.84 10.04
CA TYR A 194 -20.37 6.99 9.59
C TYR A 194 -21.29 6.65 8.40
N LEU A 195 -20.78 5.95 7.37
CA LEU A 195 -21.60 5.55 6.21
C LEU A 195 -22.71 4.58 6.59
N ASN A 196 -22.45 3.63 7.49
CA ASN A 196 -23.46 2.71 7.99
C ASN A 196 -24.58 3.43 8.75
N GLU A 197 -24.27 4.46 9.54
CA GLU A 197 -25.26 5.30 10.20
C GLU A 197 -26.13 6.05 9.18
N LYS A 198 -25.52 6.62 8.14
CA LYS A 198 -26.24 7.29 7.06
C LYS A 198 -27.17 6.34 6.29
N ILE A 199 -26.79 5.11 6.05
CA ILE A 199 -27.66 4.09 5.45
C ILE A 199 -28.88 3.82 6.32
N LYS A 200 -28.73 3.79 7.64
CA LYS A 200 -29.84 3.60 8.58
C LYS A 200 -30.79 4.79 8.62
N GLU A 201 -30.26 6.02 8.57
CA GLU A 201 -31.07 7.24 8.55
C GLU A 201 -31.93 7.34 7.28
N LEU A 202 -31.48 6.77 6.17
CA LEU A 202 -32.16 6.78 4.88
C LEU A 202 -33.09 5.56 4.66
N SER A 203 -33.27 4.73 5.67
CA SER A 203 -34.08 3.51 5.68
C SER A 203 -35.38 3.75 6.39
#